data_1a138444b4d5dc9795bdc3eccc28e14e
#
_entry.id   1a138444b4d5dc9795bdc3eccc28e14e
#
_cell.length_a   1.000
_cell.length_b   1.000
_cell.length_c   1.000
_cell.angle_alpha   90.00
_cell.angle_beta   90.00
_cell.angle_gamma   90.00
#
_symmetry.space_group_name_H-M   'P 1'
#
loop_
_entity.id
_entity.type
_entity.pdbx_description
1 polymer ?
#
loop_
_entity_poly.entity_id
_entity_poly.type
_entity_poly.pdbx_seq_one_letter_code
_entity_poly.pdbx_strand_id
1 'polypeptide(L)'
;MGPKDAINDVPIPALVMGAGILCALLLCAMLVRKPASRASAMAKWGGIAGAWCAAIGYLLAHRRIVGEQFLPPKARMPSEHWIVYIALLGAIVATLKAHWRAPAWARWATRLLVAALITGAMLLPLMRSYLEWFVWNNRDAGLWFVGGVAGVVWITTCLTMLSKRAPAWNVWMAMSAVLGAMAPSLAFWGVAQDARLMGVLSAMCGSVCVVCAITKRKTFGEPIAIAMGATAGALTLHAAANGEGLNYWSLALCMATPVAWTIADLPVFKRLNKWARYALRVTLPTIVGGLAAWIAFVPDEYAGLGY
;
A
#
# COMPACT_ATOMS: atom_id res chain seq x y z
N MET A 1 -10.98 21.29 -9.72
CA MET A 1 -10.56 20.11 -10.50
C MET A 1 -11.78 19.22 -10.67
N GLY A 2 -12.18 18.92 -11.91
CA GLY A 2 -13.43 18.17 -12.17
C GLY A 2 -13.22 16.65 -12.05
N PRO A 3 -14.32 15.86 -11.92
CA PRO A 3 -14.22 14.39 -11.83
C PRO A 3 -13.50 13.73 -13.02
N LYS A 4 -13.47 14.40 -14.18
CA LYS A 4 -12.79 13.91 -15.39
C LYS A 4 -11.25 13.87 -15.26
N ASP A 5 -10.68 14.78 -14.44
CA ASP A 5 -9.22 14.86 -14.27
C ASP A 5 -8.70 13.72 -13.39
N ALA A 6 -9.50 13.23 -12.44
CA ALA A 6 -9.13 12.13 -11.55
C ALA A 6 -8.98 10.78 -12.28
N ILE A 7 -9.75 10.56 -13.35
CA ILE A 7 -9.73 9.30 -14.13
C ILE A 7 -8.48 9.22 -15.02
N ASN A 8 -7.97 10.38 -15.48
CA ASN A 8 -6.80 10.42 -16.37
C ASN A 8 -5.47 10.14 -15.65
N ASP A 9 -5.42 10.25 -14.31
CA ASP A 9 -4.19 10.13 -13.53
C ASP A 9 -3.84 8.66 -13.17
N VAL A 10 -4.83 7.78 -13.18
CA VAL A 10 -4.70 6.37 -12.76
C VAL A 10 -4.07 5.46 -13.82
N PRO A 11 -4.35 5.59 -15.14
CA PRO A 11 -3.91 4.62 -16.15
C PRO A 11 -2.39 4.56 -16.33
N ILE A 12 -1.70 5.72 -16.31
CA ILE A 12 -0.26 5.80 -16.62
C ILE A 12 0.59 5.00 -15.62
N PRO A 13 0.46 5.16 -14.29
CA PRO A 13 1.21 4.35 -13.33
C PRO A 13 0.92 2.86 -13.43
N ALA A 14 -0.34 2.49 -13.70
CA ALA A 14 -0.72 1.09 -13.90
C ALA A 14 -0.07 0.49 -15.15
N LEU A 15 -0.05 1.23 -16.27
CA LEU A 15 0.60 0.83 -17.51
C LEU A 15 2.12 0.71 -17.34
N VAL A 16 2.76 1.69 -16.68
CA VAL A 16 4.21 1.66 -16.38
C VAL A 16 4.56 0.42 -15.58
N MET A 17 3.77 0.09 -14.55
CA MET A 17 4.00 -1.08 -13.73
C MET A 17 3.79 -2.38 -14.51
N GLY A 18 2.69 -2.52 -15.23
CA GLY A 18 2.38 -3.71 -16.04
C GLY A 18 3.42 -3.95 -17.13
N ALA A 19 3.77 -2.92 -17.90
CA ALA A 19 4.78 -2.99 -18.96
C ALA A 19 6.16 -3.30 -18.40
N GLY A 20 6.58 -2.65 -17.31
CA GLY A 20 7.89 -2.89 -16.69
C GLY A 20 8.05 -4.32 -16.17
N ILE A 21 7.02 -4.88 -15.54
CA ILE A 21 7.04 -6.29 -15.10
C ILE A 21 7.12 -7.22 -16.30
N LEU A 22 6.33 -6.97 -17.35
CA LEU A 22 6.34 -7.78 -18.56
C LEU A 22 7.71 -7.76 -19.24
N CYS A 23 8.33 -6.58 -19.40
CA CYS A 23 9.69 -6.43 -19.93
C CYS A 23 10.72 -7.20 -19.09
N ALA A 24 10.65 -7.09 -17.76
CA ALA A 24 11.56 -7.83 -16.87
C ALA A 24 11.40 -9.36 -17.01
N LEU A 25 10.17 -9.85 -17.13
CA LEU A 25 9.88 -11.26 -17.36
C LEU A 25 10.44 -11.74 -18.71
N LEU A 26 10.28 -10.95 -19.77
CA LEU A 26 10.80 -11.27 -21.10
C LEU A 26 12.34 -11.30 -21.12
N LEU A 27 13.00 -10.29 -20.52
CA LEU A 27 14.45 -10.24 -20.39
C LEU A 27 14.98 -11.47 -19.63
N CYS A 28 14.35 -11.83 -18.49
CA CYS A 28 14.72 -13.03 -17.76
C CYS A 28 14.53 -14.32 -18.61
N ALA A 29 13.48 -14.39 -19.41
CA ALA A 29 13.24 -15.53 -20.30
C ALA A 29 14.33 -15.67 -21.37
N MET A 30 14.90 -14.56 -21.86
CA MET A 30 16.00 -14.54 -22.83
C MET A 30 17.34 -14.93 -22.19
N LEU A 31 17.61 -14.46 -20.98
CA LEU A 31 18.92 -14.61 -20.31
C LEU A 31 19.12 -15.97 -19.66
N VAL A 32 18.05 -16.68 -19.27
CA VAL A 32 18.15 -17.92 -18.51
C VAL A 32 17.99 -19.15 -19.41
N ARG A 33 19.04 -19.95 -19.53
CA ARG A 33 19.10 -21.14 -20.41
C ARG A 33 18.37 -22.38 -19.85
N LYS A 34 18.38 -22.60 -18.53
CA LYS A 34 17.80 -23.81 -17.89
C LYS A 34 16.34 -23.58 -17.45
N PRO A 35 15.38 -24.50 -17.76
CA PRO A 35 13.96 -24.28 -17.48
C PRO A 35 13.60 -24.07 -15.99
N ALA A 36 14.17 -24.88 -15.09
CA ALA A 36 13.88 -24.79 -13.65
C ALA A 36 14.48 -23.53 -13.00
N SER A 37 15.72 -23.18 -13.35
CA SER A 37 16.36 -21.95 -12.87
C SER A 37 15.71 -20.68 -13.48
N ARG A 38 15.19 -20.80 -14.71
CA ARG A 38 14.46 -19.72 -15.40
C ARG A 38 13.23 -19.27 -14.63
N ALA A 39 12.41 -20.21 -14.14
CA ALA A 39 11.19 -19.89 -13.40
C ALA A 39 11.51 -19.13 -12.10
N SER A 40 12.54 -19.53 -11.36
CA SER A 40 12.98 -18.87 -10.13
C SER A 40 13.57 -17.48 -10.40
N ALA A 41 14.47 -17.37 -11.40
CA ALA A 41 15.05 -16.08 -11.78
C ALA A 41 13.99 -15.09 -12.27
N MET A 42 13.06 -15.53 -13.11
CA MET A 42 11.95 -14.68 -13.59
C MET A 42 11.08 -14.19 -12.44
N ALA A 43 10.75 -15.06 -11.46
CA ALA A 43 9.96 -14.66 -10.29
C ALA A 43 10.69 -13.59 -9.47
N LYS A 44 12.00 -13.75 -9.27
CA LYS A 44 12.83 -12.80 -8.52
C LYS A 44 12.93 -11.45 -9.23
N TRP A 45 13.39 -11.45 -10.48
CA TRP A 45 13.61 -10.22 -11.23
C TRP A 45 12.30 -9.50 -11.60
N GLY A 46 11.24 -10.25 -11.93
CA GLY A 46 9.91 -9.69 -12.14
C GLY A 46 9.38 -8.99 -10.89
N GLY A 47 9.61 -9.57 -9.71
CA GLY A 47 9.25 -8.96 -8.43
C GLY A 47 10.02 -7.67 -8.13
N ILE A 48 11.34 -7.66 -8.37
CA ILE A 48 12.20 -6.48 -8.20
C ILE A 48 11.77 -5.37 -9.17
N ALA A 49 11.67 -5.71 -10.46
CA ALA A 49 11.24 -4.74 -11.48
C ALA A 49 9.86 -4.16 -11.15
N GLY A 50 8.93 -5.01 -10.70
CA GLY A 50 7.60 -4.57 -10.27
C GLY A 50 7.66 -3.61 -9.09
N ALA A 51 8.54 -3.82 -8.10
CA ALA A 51 8.70 -2.91 -6.97
C ALA A 51 9.23 -1.53 -7.43
N TRP A 52 10.20 -1.50 -8.33
CA TRP A 52 10.72 -0.25 -8.91
C TRP A 52 9.69 0.43 -9.81
N CYS A 53 8.96 -0.32 -10.63
CA CYS A 53 7.87 0.23 -11.44
C CYS A 53 6.74 0.79 -10.58
N ALA A 54 6.45 0.18 -9.41
CA ALA A 54 5.51 0.73 -8.45
C ALA A 54 6.00 2.07 -7.89
N ALA A 55 7.27 2.16 -7.50
CA ALA A 55 7.84 3.41 -6.98
C ALA A 55 7.87 4.51 -8.04
N ILE A 56 8.29 4.21 -9.28
CA ILE A 56 8.30 5.15 -10.39
C ILE A 56 6.87 5.56 -10.77
N GLY A 57 5.95 4.61 -10.87
CA GLY A 57 4.55 4.89 -11.15
C GLY A 57 3.91 5.78 -10.08
N TYR A 58 4.22 5.52 -8.81
CA TYR A 58 3.80 6.38 -7.71
C TYR A 58 4.40 7.79 -7.82
N LEU A 59 5.68 7.93 -8.13
CA LEU A 59 6.35 9.22 -8.34
C LEU A 59 5.68 10.02 -9.46
N LEU A 60 5.35 9.38 -10.58
CA LEU A 60 4.66 10.03 -11.70
C LEU A 60 3.25 10.49 -11.30
N ALA A 61 2.52 9.66 -10.56
CA ALA A 61 1.19 10.02 -10.05
C ALA A 61 1.28 11.16 -9.03
N HIS A 62 2.23 11.09 -8.10
CA HIS A 62 2.44 12.12 -7.09
C HIS A 62 2.76 13.47 -7.73
N ARG A 63 3.69 13.50 -8.70
CA ARG A 63 4.04 14.69 -9.47
C ARG A 63 2.79 15.34 -10.10
N ARG A 64 1.88 14.53 -10.61
CA ARG A 64 0.69 15.01 -11.31
C ARG A 64 -0.43 15.43 -10.36
N ILE A 65 -0.61 14.74 -9.23
CA ILE A 65 -1.71 14.96 -8.30
C ILE A 65 -1.35 16.02 -7.26
N VAL A 66 -0.12 15.98 -6.72
CA VAL A 66 0.33 16.83 -5.61
C VAL A 66 1.22 17.98 -6.11
N GLY A 67 2.05 17.74 -7.12
CA GLY A 67 2.93 18.74 -7.71
C GLY A 67 4.40 18.35 -7.78
N GLU A 68 5.23 19.25 -8.30
CA GLU A 68 6.65 18.98 -8.61
C GLU A 68 7.64 19.35 -7.50
N GLN A 69 7.18 19.92 -6.38
CA GLN A 69 8.06 20.54 -5.37
C GLN A 69 8.83 19.56 -4.46
N PHE A 70 8.86 18.27 -4.82
CA PHE A 70 9.51 17.22 -4.02
C PHE A 70 10.99 17.00 -4.40
N LEU A 71 11.50 17.63 -5.45
CA LEU A 71 12.90 17.52 -5.88
C LEU A 71 13.59 18.89 -5.88
N PRO A 72 14.81 19.02 -5.32
CA PRO A 72 15.50 18.09 -4.42
C PRO A 72 14.86 18.02 -3.02
N PRO A 73 15.14 16.98 -2.21
CA PRO A 73 14.58 16.89 -0.86
C PRO A 73 15.04 18.09 -0.02
N LYS A 74 14.06 18.78 0.59
CA LYS A 74 14.34 19.93 1.47
C LYS A 74 13.97 19.55 2.90
N ALA A 75 14.75 20.01 3.87
CA ALA A 75 14.51 19.70 5.30
C ALA A 75 13.12 20.15 5.83
N ARG A 76 12.51 21.14 5.17
CA ARG A 76 11.17 21.67 5.52
C ARG A 76 10.13 21.33 4.47
N MET A 77 10.25 20.20 3.82
CA MET A 77 9.29 19.72 2.83
C MET A 77 8.01 19.24 3.52
N PRO A 78 6.81 19.56 2.99
CA PRO A 78 5.55 19.01 3.49
C PRO A 78 5.57 17.47 3.56
N SER A 79 4.87 16.90 4.56
CA SER A 79 4.87 15.46 4.82
C SER A 79 4.41 14.62 3.63
N GLU A 80 3.47 15.12 2.84
CA GLU A 80 2.96 14.47 1.63
C GLU A 80 4.05 14.13 0.61
N HIS A 81 5.05 15.00 0.47
CA HIS A 81 6.16 14.77 -0.48
C HIS A 81 7.14 13.69 -0.01
N TRP A 82 7.22 13.41 1.29
CA TRP A 82 8.06 12.33 1.81
C TRP A 82 7.60 10.95 1.36
N ILE A 83 6.31 10.79 1.02
CA ILE A 83 5.75 9.51 0.57
C ILE A 83 6.43 9.02 -0.73
N VAL A 84 6.90 9.91 -1.60
CA VAL A 84 7.69 9.56 -2.80
C VAL A 84 8.99 8.85 -2.41
N TYR A 85 9.70 9.40 -1.41
CA TYR A 85 10.95 8.81 -0.93
C TYR A 85 10.70 7.49 -0.19
N ILE A 86 9.55 7.36 0.47
CA ILE A 86 9.11 6.11 1.10
C ILE A 86 8.82 5.04 0.04
N ALA A 87 8.19 5.40 -1.07
CA ALA A 87 7.97 4.47 -2.18
C ALA A 87 9.31 3.96 -2.76
N LEU A 88 10.29 4.85 -2.94
CA LEU A 88 11.64 4.49 -3.37
C LEU A 88 12.36 3.63 -2.32
N LEU A 89 12.29 3.98 -1.04
CA LEU A 89 12.82 3.17 0.06
C LEU A 89 12.20 1.78 0.06
N GLY A 90 10.89 1.67 -0.14
CA GLY A 90 10.18 0.40 -0.27
C GLY A 90 10.74 -0.47 -1.40
N ALA A 91 11.04 0.11 -2.57
CA ALA A 91 11.65 -0.60 -3.69
C ALA A 91 13.09 -1.04 -3.39
N ILE A 92 13.89 -0.20 -2.72
CA ILE A 92 15.25 -0.55 -2.27
C ILE A 92 15.20 -1.72 -1.28
N VAL A 93 14.36 -1.63 -0.24
CA VAL A 93 14.19 -2.70 0.76
C VAL A 93 13.71 -3.99 0.10
N ALA A 94 12.78 -3.92 -0.86
CA ALA A 94 12.30 -5.06 -1.62
C ALA A 94 13.44 -5.73 -2.42
N THR A 95 14.31 -4.93 -3.05
CA THR A 95 15.47 -5.40 -3.79
C THR A 95 16.48 -6.07 -2.87
N LEU A 96 16.84 -5.42 -1.76
CA LEU A 96 17.76 -6.00 -0.77
C LEU A 96 17.21 -7.31 -0.21
N LYS A 97 15.93 -7.36 0.16
CA LYS A 97 15.31 -8.57 0.68
C LYS A 97 15.27 -9.72 -0.32
N ALA A 98 15.13 -9.43 -1.61
CA ALA A 98 15.18 -10.46 -2.65
C ALA A 98 16.55 -11.13 -2.75
N HIS A 99 17.61 -10.48 -2.30
CA HIS A 99 19.00 -11.00 -2.33
C HIS A 99 19.50 -11.49 -0.96
N TRP A 100 18.88 -11.02 0.12
CA TRP A 100 19.37 -11.26 1.48
C TRP A 100 18.68 -12.48 2.12
N ARG A 101 19.47 -13.49 2.47
CA ARG A 101 19.03 -14.66 3.23
C ARG A 101 19.23 -14.40 4.73
N ALA A 102 18.40 -13.53 5.30
CA ALA A 102 18.50 -13.18 6.71
C ALA A 102 17.77 -14.18 7.62
N PRO A 103 18.23 -14.38 8.86
CA PRO A 103 17.49 -15.10 9.90
C PRO A 103 16.18 -14.37 10.25
N ALA A 104 15.24 -15.09 10.89
CA ALA A 104 13.90 -14.56 11.17
C ALA A 104 13.92 -13.25 11.97
N TRP A 105 14.77 -13.19 13.00
CA TRP A 105 14.89 -11.96 13.83
C TRP A 105 15.37 -10.74 13.03
N ALA A 106 16.36 -10.92 12.14
CA ALA A 106 16.87 -9.83 11.32
C ALA A 106 15.81 -9.33 10.31
N ARG A 107 14.96 -10.22 9.80
CA ARG A 107 13.82 -9.84 8.95
C ARG A 107 12.79 -9.01 9.70
N TRP A 108 12.52 -9.33 10.96
CA TRP A 108 11.62 -8.54 11.79
C TRP A 108 12.24 -7.20 12.21
N ALA A 109 13.52 -7.21 12.61
CA ALA A 109 14.25 -5.98 12.94
C ALA A 109 14.25 -5.00 11.74
N THR A 110 14.50 -5.50 10.51
CA THR A 110 14.44 -4.68 9.30
C THR A 110 13.05 -4.11 9.07
N ARG A 111 11.98 -4.88 9.28
CA ARG A 111 10.60 -4.38 9.14
C ARG A 111 10.30 -3.26 10.13
N LEU A 112 10.66 -3.47 11.39
CA LEU A 112 10.47 -2.47 12.44
C LEU A 112 11.27 -1.20 12.16
N LEU A 113 12.54 -1.34 11.75
CA LEU A 113 13.39 -0.20 11.40
C LEU A 113 12.79 0.59 10.22
N VAL A 114 12.40 -0.09 9.15
CA VAL A 114 11.80 0.55 7.97
C VAL A 114 10.48 1.23 8.35
N ALA A 115 9.64 0.59 9.15
CA ALA A 115 8.39 1.18 9.61
C ALA A 115 8.64 2.40 10.51
N ALA A 116 9.65 2.35 11.38
CA ALA A 116 10.04 3.50 12.21
C ALA A 116 10.57 4.67 11.37
N LEU A 117 11.36 4.39 10.33
CA LEU A 117 11.84 5.41 9.38
C LEU A 117 10.66 6.04 8.61
N ILE A 118 9.73 5.22 8.12
CA ILE A 118 8.52 5.70 7.43
C ILE A 118 7.70 6.58 8.37
N THR A 119 7.41 6.10 9.57
CA THR A 119 6.62 6.82 10.57
C THR A 119 7.31 8.12 10.97
N GLY A 120 8.63 8.09 11.21
CA GLY A 120 9.42 9.28 11.50
C GLY A 120 9.36 10.29 10.35
N ALA A 121 9.57 9.87 9.11
CA ALA A 121 9.49 10.76 7.96
C ALA A 121 8.11 11.41 7.81
N MET A 122 7.03 10.69 8.13
CA MET A 122 5.67 11.23 8.05
C MET A 122 5.31 12.13 9.24
N LEU A 123 5.63 11.71 10.46
CA LEU A 123 5.17 12.40 11.66
C LEU A 123 6.11 13.50 12.15
N LEU A 124 7.43 13.43 11.92
CA LEU A 124 8.36 14.46 12.40
C LEU A 124 8.01 15.88 11.96
N PRO A 125 7.67 16.14 10.68
CA PRO A 125 7.24 17.46 10.26
C PRO A 125 5.96 17.92 10.98
N LEU A 126 5.00 17.01 11.17
CA LEU A 126 3.73 17.28 11.84
C LEU A 126 3.91 17.45 13.33
N MET A 127 4.68 16.56 13.99
CA MET A 127 4.97 16.63 15.43
C MET A 127 5.62 17.95 15.80
N ARG A 128 6.56 18.42 14.99
CA ARG A 128 7.20 19.71 15.21
C ARG A 128 6.18 20.84 15.20
N SER A 129 5.33 20.91 14.18
CA SER A 129 4.28 21.90 14.07
C SER A 129 3.27 21.80 15.23
N TYR A 130 2.77 20.60 15.53
CA TYR A 130 1.75 20.39 16.55
C TYR A 130 2.27 20.55 17.97
N LEU A 131 3.52 20.26 18.24
CA LEU A 131 4.15 20.56 19.54
C LEU A 131 4.39 22.05 19.70
N GLU A 132 4.84 22.75 18.66
CA GLU A 132 5.02 24.21 18.64
C GLU A 132 3.68 24.94 18.88
N TRP A 133 2.57 24.42 18.36
CA TRP A 133 1.22 24.99 18.51
C TRP A 133 0.44 24.39 19.70
N PHE A 134 1.08 23.59 20.56
CA PHE A 134 0.45 22.92 21.72
C PHE A 134 -0.75 22.02 21.41
N VAL A 135 -0.90 21.57 20.15
CA VAL A 135 -1.96 20.65 19.72
C VAL A 135 -1.71 19.24 20.26
N TRP A 136 -0.45 18.80 20.24
CA TRP A 136 -0.03 17.52 20.81
C TRP A 136 0.90 17.74 22.00
N ASN A 137 0.72 16.92 23.03
CA ASN A 137 1.72 16.77 24.09
C ASN A 137 2.70 15.63 23.73
N ASN A 138 3.77 15.49 24.48
CA ASN A 138 4.79 14.45 24.25
C ASN A 138 4.22 13.02 24.31
N ARG A 139 3.16 12.79 25.09
CA ARG A 139 2.48 11.50 25.18
C ARG A 139 1.72 11.20 23.89
N ASP A 140 0.99 12.16 23.38
CA ASP A 140 0.21 12.01 22.14
C ASP A 140 1.15 11.78 20.95
N ALA A 141 2.23 12.56 20.86
CA ALA A 141 3.27 12.37 19.85
C ALA A 141 3.88 10.96 19.91
N GLY A 142 4.16 10.46 21.13
CA GLY A 142 4.65 9.09 21.34
C GLY A 142 3.63 8.03 20.93
N LEU A 143 2.34 8.21 21.25
CA LEU A 143 1.28 7.29 20.86
C LEU A 143 1.09 7.26 19.35
N TRP A 144 1.10 8.41 18.68
CA TRP A 144 1.05 8.50 17.22
C TRP A 144 2.25 7.80 16.56
N PHE A 145 3.45 7.97 17.12
CA PHE A 145 4.64 7.31 16.59
C PHE A 145 4.54 5.78 16.73
N VAL A 146 4.22 5.27 17.93
CA VAL A 146 4.09 3.83 18.17
C VAL A 146 2.95 3.23 17.34
N GLY A 147 1.80 3.90 17.30
CA GLY A 147 0.65 3.50 16.49
C GLY A 147 0.97 3.49 15.00
N GLY A 148 1.68 4.51 14.50
CA GLY A 148 2.13 4.60 13.13
C GLY A 148 3.08 3.47 12.73
N VAL A 149 4.10 3.18 13.56
CA VAL A 149 5.00 2.03 13.34
C VAL A 149 4.20 0.73 13.29
N ALA A 150 3.31 0.51 14.26
CA ALA A 150 2.46 -0.69 14.30
C ALA A 150 1.58 -0.79 13.06
N GLY A 151 0.96 0.30 12.62
CA GLY A 151 0.10 0.36 11.43
C GLY A 151 0.86 0.05 10.13
N VAL A 152 2.03 0.65 9.93
CA VAL A 152 2.86 0.39 8.74
C VAL A 152 3.34 -1.08 8.73
N VAL A 153 3.80 -1.62 9.87
CA VAL A 153 4.18 -3.04 9.98
C VAL A 153 2.99 -3.93 9.68
N TRP A 154 1.82 -3.60 10.21
CA TRP A 154 0.58 -4.35 10.01
C TRP A 154 0.20 -4.43 8.53
N ILE A 155 0.03 -3.28 7.87
CA ILE A 155 -0.36 -3.23 6.44
C ILE A 155 0.67 -3.98 5.59
N THR A 156 1.97 -3.68 5.76
CA THR A 156 3.03 -4.32 4.99
C THR A 156 3.07 -5.83 5.21
N THR A 157 2.84 -6.29 6.45
CA THR A 157 2.82 -7.72 6.78
C THR A 157 1.62 -8.42 6.17
N CYS A 158 0.42 -7.85 6.29
CA CYS A 158 -0.80 -8.41 5.70
C CYS A 158 -0.68 -8.55 4.17
N LEU A 159 -0.22 -7.50 3.47
CA LEU A 159 -0.01 -7.56 2.03
C LEU A 159 1.09 -8.55 1.63
N THR A 160 2.18 -8.63 2.41
CA THR A 160 3.24 -9.62 2.18
C THR A 160 2.75 -11.06 2.40
N MET A 161 1.91 -11.29 3.41
CA MET A 161 1.29 -12.61 3.65
C MET A 161 0.34 -12.98 2.52
N LEU A 162 -0.47 -12.04 2.05
CA LEU A 162 -1.37 -12.24 0.92
C LEU A 162 -0.56 -12.60 -0.34
N SER A 163 0.56 -11.91 -0.60
CA SER A 163 1.40 -12.14 -1.78
C SER A 163 1.98 -13.55 -1.89
N LYS A 164 2.02 -14.29 -0.79
CA LYS A 164 2.51 -15.69 -0.75
C LYS A 164 1.42 -16.73 -1.03
N ARG A 165 0.15 -16.31 -1.14
CA ARG A 165 -0.97 -17.20 -1.43
C ARG A 165 -1.07 -17.43 -2.94
N ALA A 166 -1.62 -18.55 -3.32
CA ALA A 166 -1.84 -18.92 -4.72
C ALA A 166 -3.35 -18.90 -5.04
N PRO A 167 -3.72 -18.68 -6.29
CA PRO A 167 -2.92 -18.31 -7.47
C PRO A 167 -2.59 -16.81 -7.50
N ALA A 168 -1.49 -16.45 -8.18
CA ALA A 168 -0.97 -15.09 -8.18
C ALA A 168 -1.97 -14.02 -8.67
N TRP A 169 -2.72 -14.27 -9.73
CA TRP A 169 -3.69 -13.30 -10.25
C TRP A 169 -4.79 -12.95 -9.23
N ASN A 170 -5.28 -13.94 -8.48
CA ASN A 170 -6.30 -13.72 -7.44
C ASN A 170 -5.73 -12.91 -6.26
N VAL A 171 -4.48 -13.15 -5.90
CA VAL A 171 -3.77 -12.39 -4.87
C VAL A 171 -3.72 -10.91 -5.25
N TRP A 172 -3.32 -10.61 -6.48
CA TRP A 172 -3.22 -9.23 -6.95
C TRP A 172 -4.57 -8.55 -7.10
N MET A 173 -5.60 -9.30 -7.48
CA MET A 173 -6.97 -8.83 -7.47
C MET A 173 -7.45 -8.50 -6.04
N ALA A 174 -7.14 -9.37 -5.07
CA ALA A 174 -7.45 -9.09 -3.67
C ALA A 174 -6.66 -7.89 -3.12
N MET A 175 -5.38 -7.73 -3.49
CA MET A 175 -4.59 -6.54 -3.11
C MET A 175 -5.16 -5.25 -3.72
N SER A 176 -5.57 -5.28 -4.98
CA SER A 176 -6.27 -4.17 -5.62
C SER A 176 -7.56 -3.83 -4.87
N ALA A 177 -8.36 -4.83 -4.50
CA ALA A 177 -9.58 -4.63 -3.71
C ALA A 177 -9.30 -4.03 -2.32
N VAL A 178 -8.27 -4.50 -1.62
CA VAL A 178 -7.85 -3.94 -0.32
C VAL A 178 -7.51 -2.46 -0.44
N LEU A 179 -6.60 -2.10 -1.36
CA LEU A 179 -6.16 -0.72 -1.53
C LEU A 179 -7.27 0.18 -2.06
N GLY A 180 -8.07 -0.31 -3.01
CA GLY A 180 -9.21 0.41 -3.55
C GLY A 180 -10.32 0.65 -2.51
N ALA A 181 -10.53 -0.30 -1.60
CA ALA A 181 -11.53 -0.18 -0.54
C ALA A 181 -11.08 0.76 0.61
N MET A 182 -9.78 0.93 0.81
CA MET A 182 -9.25 1.91 1.78
C MET A 182 -9.35 3.36 1.26
N ALA A 183 -9.25 3.58 -0.05
CA ALA A 183 -9.18 4.91 -0.65
C ALA A 183 -10.37 5.83 -0.28
N PRO A 184 -11.65 5.40 -0.32
CA PRO A 184 -12.78 6.26 0.06
C PRO A 184 -12.71 6.76 1.49
N SER A 185 -12.26 5.93 2.45
CA SER A 185 -12.09 6.35 3.84
C SER A 185 -11.12 7.53 3.97
N LEU A 186 -9.99 7.50 3.25
CA LEU A 186 -9.03 8.60 3.23
C LEU A 186 -9.65 9.88 2.66
N ALA A 187 -10.49 9.76 1.63
CA ALA A 187 -11.21 10.90 1.06
C ALA A 187 -12.17 11.55 2.07
N PHE A 188 -12.92 10.72 2.81
CA PHE A 188 -13.86 11.21 3.83
C PHE A 188 -13.17 11.73 5.08
N TRP A 189 -11.93 11.35 5.36
CA TRP A 189 -11.11 12.00 6.40
C TRP A 189 -10.61 13.38 5.97
N GLY A 190 -10.94 13.85 4.76
CA GLY A 190 -10.56 15.17 4.25
C GLY A 190 -9.28 15.19 3.42
N VAL A 191 -8.61 14.06 3.19
CA VAL A 191 -7.34 13.98 2.45
C VAL A 191 -7.53 13.34 1.06
N ALA A 192 -8.23 14.09 0.19
CA ALA A 192 -8.58 13.62 -1.15
C ALA A 192 -7.37 13.24 -2.03
N GLN A 193 -6.21 13.88 -1.84
CA GLN A 193 -4.99 13.57 -2.58
C GLN A 193 -4.47 12.17 -2.24
N ASP A 194 -4.43 11.83 -0.95
CA ASP A 194 -4.01 10.49 -0.49
C ASP A 194 -4.97 9.40 -0.98
N ALA A 195 -6.27 9.71 -0.99
CA ALA A 195 -7.27 8.80 -1.55
C ALA A 195 -7.03 8.51 -3.03
N ARG A 196 -6.71 9.53 -3.83
CA ARG A 196 -6.36 9.36 -5.26
C ARG A 196 -5.08 8.52 -5.42
N LEU A 197 -4.06 8.81 -4.64
CA LEU A 197 -2.80 8.06 -4.65
C LEU A 197 -2.99 6.60 -4.21
N MET A 198 -3.86 6.34 -3.23
CA MET A 198 -4.25 4.97 -2.85
C MET A 198 -4.99 4.26 -3.99
N GLY A 199 -5.87 4.96 -4.71
CA GLY A 199 -6.52 4.47 -5.94
C GLY A 199 -5.52 4.10 -7.04
N VAL A 200 -4.45 4.91 -7.21
CA VAL A 200 -3.35 4.60 -8.13
C VAL A 200 -2.64 3.30 -7.73
N LEU A 201 -2.33 3.10 -6.44
CA LEU A 201 -1.75 1.83 -5.96
C LEU A 201 -2.67 0.64 -6.23
N SER A 202 -3.97 0.81 -6.03
CA SER A 202 -4.99 -0.20 -6.37
C SER A 202 -4.94 -0.56 -7.86
N ALA A 203 -4.92 0.43 -8.76
CA ALA A 203 -4.84 0.22 -10.20
C ALA A 203 -3.54 -0.47 -10.64
N MET A 204 -2.41 -0.14 -9.99
CA MET A 204 -1.14 -0.82 -10.21
C MET A 204 -1.21 -2.30 -9.81
N CYS A 205 -1.88 -2.65 -8.70
CA CYS A 205 -2.15 -4.06 -8.35
C CYS A 205 -3.02 -4.74 -9.41
N GLY A 206 -4.01 -4.05 -9.96
CA GLY A 206 -4.82 -4.53 -11.07
C GLY A 206 -3.99 -4.86 -12.31
N SER A 207 -3.01 -4.03 -12.66
CA SER A 207 -2.10 -4.29 -13.80
C SER A 207 -1.24 -5.53 -13.58
N VAL A 208 -0.75 -5.74 -12.34
CA VAL A 208 -0.03 -6.97 -11.97
C VAL A 208 -0.94 -8.19 -12.05
N CYS A 209 -2.20 -8.07 -11.66
CA CYS A 209 -3.20 -9.13 -11.82
C CYS A 209 -3.31 -9.57 -13.27
N VAL A 210 -3.43 -8.62 -14.21
CA VAL A 210 -3.51 -8.89 -15.65
C VAL A 210 -2.23 -9.61 -16.14
N VAL A 211 -1.04 -9.12 -15.77
CA VAL A 211 0.23 -9.76 -16.13
C VAL A 211 0.31 -11.19 -15.58
N CYS A 212 -0.13 -11.41 -14.33
CA CYS A 212 -0.17 -12.75 -13.74
C CYS A 212 -1.14 -13.69 -14.45
N ALA A 213 -2.30 -13.19 -14.87
CA ALA A 213 -3.29 -13.97 -15.61
C ALA A 213 -2.77 -14.39 -16.98
N ILE A 214 -2.13 -13.48 -17.72
CA ILE A 214 -1.55 -13.75 -19.05
C ILE A 214 -0.37 -14.71 -18.94
N THR A 215 0.56 -14.47 -18.03
CA THR A 215 1.78 -15.26 -17.90
C THR A 215 1.60 -16.58 -17.15
N LYS A 216 0.42 -16.81 -16.56
CA LYS A 216 0.08 -17.98 -15.72
C LYS A 216 1.12 -18.25 -14.60
N ARG A 217 1.82 -17.21 -14.12
CA ARG A 217 2.85 -17.34 -13.10
C ARG A 217 2.22 -17.45 -11.71
N LYS A 218 2.83 -18.29 -10.87
CA LYS A 218 2.30 -18.60 -9.52
C LYS A 218 2.73 -17.59 -8.47
N THR A 219 3.94 -17.03 -8.55
CA THR A 219 4.45 -16.06 -7.57
C THR A 219 5.57 -15.20 -8.14
N PHE A 220 5.51 -13.89 -7.97
CA PHE A 220 6.63 -12.94 -8.04
C PHE A 220 6.35 -11.67 -7.21
N GLY A 221 5.49 -11.80 -6.22
CA GLY A 221 4.81 -10.67 -5.61
C GLY A 221 5.37 -10.14 -4.30
N GLU A 222 6.23 -10.85 -3.58
CA GLU A 222 6.70 -10.37 -2.27
C GLU A 222 7.44 -9.01 -2.35
N PRO A 223 8.37 -8.78 -3.29
CA PRO A 223 9.02 -7.47 -3.43
C PRO A 223 8.03 -6.34 -3.72
N ILE A 224 7.08 -6.58 -4.62
CA ILE A 224 6.04 -5.60 -4.97
C ILE A 224 5.17 -5.31 -3.75
N ALA A 225 4.73 -6.34 -3.02
CA ALA A 225 3.90 -6.19 -1.82
C ALA A 225 4.60 -5.38 -0.72
N ILE A 226 5.93 -5.48 -0.59
CA ILE A 226 6.70 -4.67 0.36
C ILE A 226 6.67 -3.20 -0.06
N ALA A 227 6.98 -2.90 -1.31
CA ALA A 227 7.00 -1.53 -1.81
C ALA A 227 5.61 -0.88 -1.71
N MET A 228 4.57 -1.58 -2.16
CA MET A 228 3.20 -1.07 -2.08
C MET A 228 2.68 -0.97 -0.66
N GLY A 229 3.01 -1.94 0.20
CA GLY A 229 2.60 -1.92 1.60
C GLY A 229 3.24 -0.78 2.38
N ALA A 230 4.51 -0.47 2.13
CA ALA A 230 5.19 0.67 2.71
C ALA A 230 4.53 2.00 2.29
N THR A 231 4.24 2.14 0.99
CA THR A 231 3.59 3.35 0.44
C THR A 231 2.15 3.48 0.94
N ALA A 232 1.37 2.39 0.94
CA ALA A 232 0.00 2.39 1.45
C ALA A 232 -0.05 2.70 2.96
N GLY A 233 0.90 2.15 3.73
CA GLY A 233 1.04 2.44 5.15
C GLY A 233 1.35 3.91 5.41
N ALA A 234 2.24 4.50 4.62
CA ALA A 234 2.56 5.93 4.68
C ALA A 234 1.36 6.81 4.35
N LEU A 235 0.63 6.50 3.26
CA LEU A 235 -0.59 7.22 2.88
C LEU A 235 -1.67 7.16 3.96
N THR A 236 -1.90 5.97 4.52
CA THR A 236 -2.90 5.79 5.58
C THR A 236 -2.51 6.56 6.84
N LEU A 237 -1.23 6.53 7.22
CA LEU A 237 -0.72 7.27 8.37
C LEU A 237 -0.80 8.78 8.14
N HIS A 238 -0.43 9.26 6.95
CA HIS A 238 -0.53 10.67 6.57
C HIS A 238 -1.97 11.15 6.61
N ALA A 239 -2.89 10.40 6.02
CA ALA A 239 -4.31 10.73 6.04
C ALA A 239 -4.91 10.70 7.45
N ALA A 240 -4.51 9.74 8.29
CA ALA A 240 -4.98 9.69 9.67
C ALA A 240 -4.46 10.84 10.53
N ALA A 241 -3.23 11.30 10.28
CA ALA A 241 -2.61 12.38 11.05
C ALA A 241 -3.03 13.80 10.61
N ASN A 242 -3.45 13.96 9.34
CA ASN A 242 -3.85 15.24 8.76
C ASN A 242 -5.35 15.34 8.49
N GLY A 243 -6.09 14.26 8.65
CA GLY A 243 -7.52 14.23 8.34
C GLY A 243 -8.36 14.95 9.40
N GLU A 244 -9.04 16.02 9.03
CA GLU A 244 -9.96 16.75 9.91
C GLU A 244 -11.21 15.94 10.26
N GLY A 245 -11.61 15.01 9.37
CA GLY A 245 -12.78 14.13 9.55
C GLY A 245 -12.42 12.71 10.03
N LEU A 246 -11.31 12.55 10.76
CA LEU A 246 -10.90 11.22 11.23
C LEU A 246 -11.88 10.67 12.26
N ASN A 247 -12.55 9.57 11.90
CA ASN A 247 -13.34 8.77 12.81
C ASN A 247 -12.55 7.51 13.21
N TYR A 248 -12.37 7.27 14.51
CA TYR A 248 -11.56 6.14 15.02
C TYR A 248 -12.14 4.76 14.64
N TRP A 249 -13.47 4.62 14.52
CA TRP A 249 -14.09 3.38 14.04
C TRP A 249 -13.82 3.15 12.56
N SER A 250 -13.88 4.22 11.76
CA SER A 250 -13.48 4.17 10.35
C SER A 250 -12.01 3.78 10.21
N LEU A 251 -11.11 4.35 11.04
CA LEU A 251 -9.71 3.97 11.07
C LEU A 251 -9.52 2.49 11.44
N ALA A 252 -10.20 2.01 12.47
CA ALA A 252 -10.11 0.61 12.90
C ALA A 252 -10.55 -0.35 11.79
N LEU A 253 -11.66 -0.08 11.09
CA LEU A 253 -12.11 -0.87 9.95
C LEU A 253 -11.19 -0.74 8.74
N CYS A 254 -10.67 0.46 8.46
CA CYS A 254 -9.68 0.67 7.42
C CYS A 254 -8.42 -0.19 7.70
N MET A 255 -7.95 -0.25 8.95
CA MET A 255 -6.84 -1.10 9.37
C MET A 255 -7.20 -2.60 9.39
N ALA A 256 -8.48 -2.97 9.48
CA ALA A 256 -8.93 -4.35 9.36
C ALA A 256 -9.03 -4.82 7.90
N THR A 257 -9.20 -3.89 6.95
CA THR A 257 -9.33 -4.21 5.52
C THR A 257 -8.19 -5.08 4.98
N PRO A 258 -6.89 -4.80 5.27
CA PRO A 258 -5.78 -5.62 4.78
C PRO A 258 -5.74 -7.06 5.29
N VAL A 259 -6.48 -7.41 6.33
CA VAL A 259 -6.51 -8.78 6.88
C VAL A 259 -7.83 -9.48 6.58
N ALA A 260 -8.86 -8.79 6.15
CA ALA A 260 -10.19 -9.35 5.91
C ALA A 260 -10.18 -10.53 4.91
N TRP A 261 -9.23 -10.55 3.95
CA TRP A 261 -9.06 -11.67 3.03
C TRP A 261 -8.74 -13.00 3.73
N THR A 262 -8.15 -12.98 4.94
CA THR A 262 -7.78 -14.19 5.68
C THR A 262 -8.99 -14.99 6.12
N ILE A 263 -10.15 -14.35 6.26
CA ILE A 263 -11.42 -14.99 6.59
C ILE A 263 -11.75 -16.08 5.57
N ALA A 264 -11.49 -15.83 4.28
CA ALA A 264 -11.70 -16.83 3.22
C ALA A 264 -10.81 -18.10 3.36
N ASP A 265 -9.76 -18.05 4.17
CA ASP A 265 -8.84 -19.16 4.42
C ASP A 265 -9.17 -19.92 5.72
N LEU A 266 -10.19 -19.49 6.49
CA LEU A 266 -10.63 -20.18 7.70
C LEU A 266 -11.13 -21.60 7.38
N PRO A 267 -11.02 -22.56 8.31
CA PRO A 267 -11.41 -23.95 8.11
C PRO A 267 -12.84 -24.12 7.63
N VAL A 268 -13.77 -23.29 8.11
CA VAL A 268 -15.18 -23.27 7.72
C VAL A 268 -15.37 -23.08 6.22
N PHE A 269 -14.56 -22.18 5.61
CA PHE A 269 -14.65 -21.87 4.18
C PHE A 269 -13.82 -22.82 3.29
N LYS A 270 -13.03 -23.73 3.86
CA LYS A 270 -12.30 -24.73 3.08
C LYS A 270 -13.20 -25.69 2.30
N ARG A 271 -14.45 -25.85 2.75
CA ARG A 271 -15.47 -26.68 2.08
C ARG A 271 -16.03 -26.02 0.82
N LEU A 272 -15.90 -24.71 0.68
CA LEU A 272 -16.31 -23.99 -0.51
C LEU A 272 -15.41 -24.35 -1.71
N ASN A 273 -16.00 -24.27 -2.91
CA ASN A 273 -15.23 -24.44 -4.12
C ASN A 273 -14.16 -23.33 -4.24
N LYS A 274 -13.13 -23.58 -5.06
CA LYS A 274 -11.99 -22.66 -5.22
C LYS A 274 -12.41 -21.26 -5.70
N TRP A 275 -13.45 -21.17 -6.55
CA TRP A 275 -13.93 -19.91 -7.10
C TRP A 275 -14.65 -19.07 -6.05
N ALA A 276 -15.47 -19.70 -5.21
CA ALA A 276 -16.13 -19.02 -4.11
C ALA A 276 -15.11 -18.47 -3.10
N ARG A 277 -14.04 -19.21 -2.79
CA ARG A 277 -12.95 -18.71 -1.94
C ARG A 277 -12.19 -17.54 -2.58
N TYR A 278 -11.99 -17.58 -3.90
CA TYR A 278 -11.36 -16.45 -4.61
C TYR A 278 -12.25 -15.22 -4.59
N ALA A 279 -13.54 -15.38 -4.79
CA ALA A 279 -14.52 -14.30 -4.66
C ALA A 279 -14.49 -13.70 -3.24
N LEU A 280 -14.54 -14.53 -2.20
CA LEU A 280 -14.49 -14.08 -0.81
C LEU A 280 -13.23 -13.27 -0.48
N ARG A 281 -12.05 -13.64 -1.01
CA ARG A 281 -10.80 -12.89 -0.81
C ARG A 281 -10.85 -11.48 -1.39
N VAL A 282 -11.71 -11.23 -2.37
CA VAL A 282 -11.90 -9.92 -2.98
C VAL A 282 -13.05 -9.18 -2.30
N THR A 283 -14.18 -9.84 -2.10
CA THR A 283 -15.40 -9.20 -1.59
C THR A 283 -15.30 -8.80 -0.11
N LEU A 284 -14.65 -9.62 0.73
CA LEU A 284 -14.55 -9.31 2.16
C LEU A 284 -13.76 -8.02 2.44
N PRO A 285 -12.55 -7.79 1.88
CA PRO A 285 -11.89 -6.49 2.00
C PRO A 285 -12.74 -5.34 1.47
N THR A 286 -13.44 -5.54 0.35
CA THR A 286 -14.31 -4.51 -0.23
C THR A 286 -15.46 -4.14 0.71
N ILE A 287 -16.09 -5.14 1.35
CA ILE A 287 -17.16 -4.91 2.34
C ILE A 287 -16.61 -4.18 3.56
N VAL A 288 -15.50 -4.63 4.14
CA VAL A 288 -14.91 -4.02 5.34
C VAL A 288 -14.47 -2.58 5.06
N GLY A 289 -13.80 -2.34 3.92
CA GLY A 289 -13.40 -0.99 3.52
C GLY A 289 -14.59 -0.11 3.15
N GLY A 290 -15.63 -0.67 2.55
CA GLY A 290 -16.90 0.01 2.28
C GLY A 290 -17.60 0.46 3.58
N LEU A 291 -17.61 -0.40 4.61
CA LEU A 291 -18.11 -0.04 5.93
C LEU A 291 -17.25 1.05 6.59
N ALA A 292 -15.92 0.98 6.45
CA ALA A 292 -15.03 2.03 6.94
C ALA A 292 -15.34 3.38 6.31
N ALA A 293 -15.55 3.39 4.98
CA ALA A 293 -15.92 4.59 4.24
C ALA A 293 -17.32 5.11 4.61
N TRP A 294 -18.27 4.20 4.81
CA TRP A 294 -19.63 4.54 5.25
C TRP A 294 -19.62 5.25 6.61
N ILE A 295 -18.88 4.70 7.59
CA ILE A 295 -18.76 5.31 8.92
C ILE A 295 -18.04 6.67 8.85
N ALA A 296 -17.06 6.81 7.96
CA ALA A 296 -16.40 8.09 7.74
C ALA A 296 -17.32 9.14 7.07
N PHE A 297 -18.27 8.68 6.25
CA PHE A 297 -19.23 9.55 5.54
C PHE A 297 -20.38 10.03 6.42
N VAL A 298 -20.84 9.20 7.39
CA VAL A 298 -21.94 9.57 8.29
C VAL A 298 -21.48 10.76 9.14
N PRO A 299 -22.08 11.96 8.99
CA PRO A 299 -21.76 13.08 9.85
C PRO A 299 -22.02 12.68 11.30
N ASP A 300 -21.10 13.00 12.19
CA ASP A 300 -21.36 12.89 13.62
C ASP A 300 -22.48 13.89 13.95
N GLU A 301 -23.74 13.42 13.96
CA GLU A 301 -24.91 14.24 14.34
C GLU A 301 -24.74 14.88 15.73
N TYR A 302 -23.78 14.36 16.51
CA TYR A 302 -23.42 14.83 17.84
C TYR A 302 -22.22 15.80 17.87
N ALA A 303 -21.49 16.00 16.78
CA ALA A 303 -20.38 16.95 16.74
C ALA A 303 -20.81 18.43 16.91
N GLY A 304 -22.11 18.72 16.78
CA GLY A 304 -22.69 20.03 17.02
C GLY A 304 -23.22 20.29 18.44
N LEU A 305 -23.23 19.25 19.28
CA LEU A 305 -23.72 19.37 20.66
C LEU A 305 -22.56 19.54 21.65
N GLY A 306 -21.71 20.53 21.43
CA GLY A 306 -20.60 20.99 22.28
C GLY A 306 -20.55 20.42 23.72
N TYR A 307 -19.94 19.23 23.88
CA TYR A 307 -19.48 18.73 25.18
C TYR A 307 -17.97 18.82 25.27
#